data_d2976eda61c96671dbe1a06c34377efa
#
_entry.id   d2976eda61c96671dbe1a06c34377efa
#
_cell.length_a   1.000
_cell.length_b   1.000
_cell.length_c   1.000
_cell.angle_alpha   90.00
_cell.angle_beta   90.00
_cell.angle_gamma   90.00
#
_symmetry.space_group_name_H-M   'P 1'
#
loop_
_entity.id
_entity.type
_entity.pdbx_description
1 polymer ?
#
loop_
_entity_poly.entity_id
_entity_poly.type
_entity_poly.pdbx_seq_one_letter_code
_entity_poly.pdbx_strand_id
1 'polypeptide(L)'
;MSGIPRRLFVVHGHGLDLGTVIRRIMPRARVTVAIALALLFSGASLRASDYAIGADLSFLMQAENRGKVFKDNGEGKPGLQIFKDHGYNWIRLRLFHTPKELPNNLEYTVALAKAAKKLGFHLLLDYHYSDTWADPGRQFLPRAWEGMSHAQLVKAVFEYTKQTISAFREAGVLPDMVQVGNEVINGMLWPDGRLPGNWDNFADLVKAGIAGVEAGTADVPRPRIMIHIDRGGDRAGTKYFFDKLNSYRVNYDVIGQSYYPWWHGSLNDLRENMIFMAEEYKKDIIVAEAAYNWRPAEYTKRPAPFPETPEGQKQFLEEVNRIVQETPEGRGKGVFWWEPAVEGPLGSRGFFDEKGNALPVITVFDKFARY
;
A
#
# COMPACT_ATOMS: atom_id res chain seq x y z
N MET A 1 54.00 33.10 46.65
CA MET A 1 55.25 33.69 46.18
C MET A 1 55.05 34.05 44.72
N SER A 2 54.89 35.33 44.54
CA SER A 2 55.57 36.29 43.67
C SER A 2 55.43 36.02 42.16
N GLY A 3 55.05 36.89 41.30
CA GLY A 3 54.85 38.33 41.37
C GLY A 3 54.53 38.83 39.96
N ILE A 4 53.83 39.90 39.86
CA ILE A 4 53.40 40.73 38.76
C ILE A 4 54.67 41.46 38.15
N PRO A 5 54.75 42.10 36.95
CA PRO A 5 53.82 43.17 36.60
C PRO A 5 53.46 43.42 35.12
N ARG A 6 52.47 44.28 34.98
CA ARG A 6 52.00 45.05 33.82
C ARG A 6 53.10 45.89 33.13
N ARG A 7 52.91 46.15 31.83
CA ARG A 7 53.14 47.51 31.27
C ARG A 7 52.21 47.84 30.09
N LEU A 8 51.44 48.88 30.33
CA LEU A 8 50.76 49.73 29.35
C LEU A 8 51.75 50.49 28.46
N PHE A 9 51.46 50.69 27.20
CA PHE A 9 51.84 51.86 26.45
C PHE A 9 50.71 52.35 25.57
N VAL A 10 50.30 53.59 25.87
CA VAL A 10 49.46 54.48 25.09
C VAL A 10 50.38 55.32 24.24
N VAL A 11 50.11 55.49 22.96
CA VAL A 11 50.58 56.65 22.22
C VAL A 11 49.49 57.21 21.30
N HIS A 12 49.29 58.47 21.45
CA HIS A 12 48.40 59.41 20.74
C HIS A 12 48.87 59.67 19.30
N GLY A 13 47.96 59.86 18.35
CA GLY A 13 47.71 61.18 17.83
C GLY A 13 47.95 61.40 16.36
N HIS A 14 47.01 61.97 15.84
CA HIS A 14 46.91 63.03 14.78
C HIS A 14 46.13 62.63 13.55
N GLY A 15 45.02 63.31 13.43
CA GLY A 15 44.17 63.35 12.24
C GLY A 15 44.84 64.24 11.16
N LEU A 16 44.45 64.08 9.94
CA LEU A 16 44.47 65.09 8.89
C LEU A 16 43.25 64.88 8.01
N ASP A 17 42.44 65.91 8.06
CA ASP A 17 41.35 66.21 7.16
C ASP A 17 41.91 66.67 5.83
N LEU A 18 41.39 66.20 4.72
CA LEU A 18 41.53 66.86 3.43
C LEU A 18 40.28 66.58 2.58
N GLY A 19 39.36 67.50 2.76
CA GLY A 19 38.23 67.64 1.86
C GLY A 19 38.68 68.23 0.50
N THR A 20 37.81 67.99 -0.43
CA THR A 20 37.50 68.87 -1.61
C THR A 20 38.22 68.61 -2.94
N VAL A 21 37.34 68.48 -3.92
CA VAL A 21 37.51 68.68 -5.37
C VAL A 21 37.81 67.43 -6.19
N ILE A 22 36.85 66.90 -6.83
CA ILE A 22 36.56 67.04 -8.27
C ILE A 22 35.14 66.60 -8.62
N ARG A 23 34.30 67.60 -8.93
CA ARG A 23 33.10 67.37 -9.74
C ARG A 23 33.54 67.12 -11.17
N ARG A 24 33.26 65.99 -11.73
CA ARG A 24 33.13 65.86 -13.19
C ARG A 24 31.93 65.03 -13.51
N ILE A 25 31.10 65.64 -14.25
CA ILE A 25 29.81 65.26 -14.86
C ILE A 25 29.95 63.95 -15.59
N MET A 26 29.03 62.96 -15.23
CA MET A 26 28.56 61.96 -16.17
C MET A 26 27.09 61.55 -15.83
N PRO A 27 26.30 61.13 -16.82
CA PRO A 27 24.86 61.24 -16.77
C PRO A 27 24.21 60.16 -15.89
N ARG A 28 23.08 60.52 -15.32
CA ARG A 28 22.19 59.66 -14.54
C ARG A 28 21.73 58.43 -15.37
N ALA A 29 22.46 57.35 -15.29
CA ALA A 29 21.89 56.05 -15.60
C ALA A 29 21.05 55.61 -14.39
N ARG A 30 19.73 55.58 -14.55
CA ARG A 30 18.81 54.97 -13.63
C ARG A 30 19.08 53.45 -13.66
N VAL A 31 19.88 52.97 -12.71
CA VAL A 31 19.95 51.54 -12.43
C VAL A 31 18.68 51.22 -11.68
N THR A 32 17.67 50.81 -12.43
CA THR A 32 16.53 50.11 -11.89
C THR A 32 17.05 48.76 -11.45
N VAL A 33 17.32 48.60 -10.15
CA VAL A 33 17.54 47.29 -9.53
C VAL A 33 16.18 46.59 -9.58
N ALA A 34 15.92 45.87 -10.65
CA ALA A 34 14.88 44.89 -10.69
C ALA A 34 15.33 43.77 -9.72
N ILE A 35 14.84 43.85 -8.49
CA ILE A 35 14.80 42.67 -7.61
C ILE A 35 13.87 41.69 -8.29
N ALA A 36 14.42 40.86 -9.15
CA ALA A 36 13.77 39.66 -9.59
C ALA A 36 13.67 38.77 -8.35
N LEU A 37 12.56 38.92 -7.61
CA LEU A 37 12.07 37.91 -6.70
C LEU A 37 11.75 36.69 -7.58
N ALA A 38 12.77 35.88 -7.86
CA ALA A 38 12.57 34.55 -8.33
C ALA A 38 11.88 33.81 -7.17
N LEU A 39 10.56 33.93 -7.11
CA LEU A 39 9.71 32.95 -6.50
C LEU A 39 10.06 31.65 -7.20
N LEU A 40 10.98 30.91 -6.60
CA LEU A 40 11.08 29.49 -6.76
C LEU A 40 9.71 28.93 -6.28
N PHE A 41 8.71 29.04 -7.13
CA PHE A 41 7.68 28.04 -7.19
C PHE A 41 8.45 26.76 -7.53
N SER A 42 8.97 26.10 -6.49
CA SER A 42 9.11 24.67 -6.52
C SER A 42 7.74 24.20 -6.94
N GLY A 43 7.56 23.97 -8.24
CA GLY A 43 6.49 23.17 -8.76
C GLY A 43 6.66 21.81 -8.07
N ALA A 44 6.12 21.69 -6.86
CA ALA A 44 5.60 20.43 -6.43
C ALA A 44 4.60 20.11 -7.55
N SER A 45 5.05 19.41 -8.60
CA SER A 45 4.16 18.55 -9.34
C SER A 45 3.32 17.93 -8.24
N LEU A 46 2.05 18.24 -8.20
CA LEU A 46 1.05 17.38 -7.59
C LEU A 46 1.22 16.06 -8.33
N ARG A 47 2.18 15.24 -7.89
CA ARG A 47 2.19 13.81 -8.18
C ARG A 47 0.79 13.39 -7.81
N ALA A 48 0.09 12.83 -8.77
CA ALA A 48 -1.17 12.16 -8.53
C ALA A 48 -1.02 11.44 -7.20
N SER A 49 -1.85 11.76 -6.24
CA SER A 49 -1.63 11.53 -4.81
C SER A 49 -0.98 10.16 -4.59
N ASP A 50 0.11 10.11 -3.82
CA ASP A 50 0.75 8.84 -3.41
C ASP A 50 -0.21 7.94 -2.60
N TYR A 51 -1.50 8.32 -2.54
CA TYR A 51 -2.56 7.63 -1.83
C TYR A 51 -3.23 6.59 -2.72
N ALA A 52 -3.21 5.33 -2.27
CA ALA A 52 -3.83 4.23 -2.98
C ALA A 52 -5.34 4.18 -2.73
N ILE A 53 -6.11 4.50 -3.76
CA ILE A 53 -7.55 4.25 -3.83
C ILE A 53 -7.70 2.91 -4.52
N GLY A 54 -7.75 1.83 -3.72
CA GLY A 54 -7.54 0.49 -4.19
C GLY A 54 -8.77 -0.40 -4.19
N ALA A 55 -8.79 -1.35 -5.09
CA ALA A 55 -9.74 -2.45 -5.11
C ALA A 55 -9.01 -3.77 -5.42
N ASP A 56 -9.29 -4.82 -4.64
CA ASP A 56 -8.89 -6.18 -5.00
C ASP A 56 -9.87 -6.71 -6.03
N LEU A 57 -9.43 -6.81 -7.27
CA LEU A 57 -10.26 -7.20 -8.41
C LEU A 57 -9.88 -8.57 -8.97
N SER A 58 -9.33 -9.43 -8.11
CA SER A 58 -8.78 -10.72 -8.53
C SER A 58 -9.80 -11.65 -9.21
N PHE A 59 -11.10 -11.51 -8.92
CA PHE A 59 -12.16 -12.30 -9.56
C PHE A 59 -12.90 -11.57 -10.68
N LEU A 60 -12.61 -10.30 -10.94
CA LEU A 60 -13.35 -9.48 -11.90
C LEU A 60 -13.42 -10.13 -13.29
N MET A 61 -12.26 -10.46 -13.86
CA MET A 61 -12.20 -11.05 -15.21
C MET A 61 -12.88 -12.43 -15.27
N GLN A 62 -12.85 -13.21 -14.17
CA GLN A 62 -13.58 -14.47 -14.10
C GLN A 62 -15.10 -14.24 -14.14
N ALA A 63 -15.60 -13.24 -13.38
CA ALA A 63 -17.02 -12.90 -13.39
C ALA A 63 -17.47 -12.46 -14.79
N GLU A 64 -16.71 -11.57 -15.43
CA GLU A 64 -16.99 -11.13 -16.81
C GLU A 64 -16.95 -12.28 -17.82
N ASN A 65 -15.98 -13.19 -17.73
CA ASN A 65 -15.88 -14.37 -18.58
C ASN A 65 -17.06 -15.37 -18.38
N ARG A 66 -17.70 -15.32 -17.21
CA ARG A 66 -18.93 -16.10 -16.92
C ARG A 66 -20.20 -15.37 -17.36
N GLY A 67 -20.08 -14.22 -18.00
CA GLY A 67 -21.20 -13.44 -18.54
C GLY A 67 -21.78 -12.41 -17.59
N LYS A 68 -21.14 -12.14 -16.42
CA LYS A 68 -21.57 -11.04 -15.54
C LYS A 68 -21.37 -9.71 -16.27
N VAL A 69 -22.44 -8.91 -16.31
CA VAL A 69 -22.41 -7.55 -16.82
C VAL A 69 -22.47 -6.60 -15.64
N PHE A 70 -21.41 -5.83 -15.45
CA PHE A 70 -21.37 -4.74 -14.50
C PHE A 70 -21.96 -3.49 -15.13
N LYS A 71 -22.70 -2.70 -14.35
CA LYS A 71 -23.42 -1.53 -14.83
C LYS A 71 -23.16 -0.33 -13.94
N ASP A 72 -22.93 0.79 -14.61
CA ASP A 72 -22.85 2.10 -13.98
C ASP A 72 -23.96 2.98 -14.54
N ASN A 73 -24.77 3.58 -13.65
CA ASN A 73 -25.95 4.36 -14.02
C ASN A 73 -26.92 3.61 -14.99
N GLY A 74 -27.01 2.27 -14.83
CA GLY A 74 -27.86 1.41 -15.65
C GLY A 74 -27.23 0.96 -16.98
N GLU A 75 -26.06 1.48 -17.35
CA GLU A 75 -25.34 1.13 -18.57
C GLU A 75 -24.27 0.07 -18.30
N GLY A 76 -24.21 -0.98 -19.13
CA GLY A 76 -23.19 -2.02 -19.05
C GLY A 76 -21.83 -1.50 -19.48
N LYS A 77 -20.82 -1.65 -18.60
CA LYS A 77 -19.42 -1.27 -18.87
C LYS A 77 -18.46 -2.35 -18.39
N PRO A 78 -17.23 -2.44 -18.94
CA PRO A 78 -16.16 -3.25 -18.34
C PRO A 78 -15.93 -2.84 -16.90
N GLY A 79 -15.82 -3.81 -15.98
CA GLY A 79 -15.69 -3.51 -14.56
C GLY A 79 -14.47 -2.65 -14.22
N LEU A 80 -13.30 -2.92 -14.83
CA LEU A 80 -12.12 -2.06 -14.65
C LEU A 80 -12.39 -0.60 -15.04
N GLN A 81 -13.18 -0.38 -16.11
CA GLN A 81 -13.51 0.97 -16.54
C GLN A 81 -14.40 1.68 -15.51
N ILE A 82 -15.39 0.97 -14.94
CA ILE A 82 -16.25 1.53 -13.87
C ILE A 82 -15.40 2.01 -12.69
N PHE A 83 -14.49 1.17 -12.18
CA PHE A 83 -13.59 1.59 -11.09
C PHE A 83 -12.73 2.80 -11.49
N LYS A 84 -12.22 2.82 -12.72
CA LYS A 84 -11.43 3.94 -13.22
C LYS A 84 -12.23 5.24 -13.29
N ASP A 85 -13.46 5.18 -13.82
CA ASP A 85 -14.37 6.33 -13.94
C ASP A 85 -14.69 6.93 -12.55
N HIS A 86 -14.69 6.12 -11.50
CA HIS A 86 -14.93 6.52 -10.11
C HIS A 86 -13.65 6.84 -9.31
N GLY A 87 -12.51 7.09 -9.98
CA GLY A 87 -11.30 7.61 -9.34
C GLY A 87 -10.38 6.57 -8.70
N TYR A 88 -10.65 5.28 -8.84
CA TYR A 88 -9.75 4.24 -8.39
C TYR A 88 -8.46 4.28 -9.22
N ASN A 89 -7.32 4.18 -8.52
CA ASN A 89 -6.00 4.31 -9.13
C ASN A 89 -5.10 3.10 -8.90
N TRP A 90 -5.50 2.18 -8.02
CA TRP A 90 -4.79 0.94 -7.71
C TRP A 90 -5.69 -0.27 -7.82
N ILE A 91 -5.11 -1.38 -8.27
CA ILE A 91 -5.69 -2.70 -8.12
C ILE A 91 -4.78 -3.59 -7.28
N ARG A 92 -5.36 -4.50 -6.51
CA ARG A 92 -4.69 -5.61 -5.85
C ARG A 92 -5.07 -6.89 -6.56
N LEU A 93 -4.09 -7.72 -6.87
CA LEU A 93 -4.29 -9.01 -7.53
C LEU A 93 -3.56 -10.10 -6.76
N ARG A 94 -4.29 -11.14 -6.39
CA ARG A 94 -3.74 -12.36 -5.79
C ARG A 94 -3.04 -13.22 -6.82
N LEU A 95 -2.00 -13.91 -6.35
CA LEU A 95 -1.30 -14.94 -7.12
C LEU A 95 -1.17 -16.22 -6.27
N PHE A 96 -1.83 -17.29 -6.73
CA PHE A 96 -1.63 -18.63 -6.22
C PHE A 96 -0.56 -19.35 -7.01
N HIS A 97 0.06 -20.40 -6.42
CA HIS A 97 1.14 -21.13 -7.06
C HIS A 97 0.63 -21.98 -8.24
N THR A 98 -0.23 -22.94 -7.96
CA THR A 98 -0.81 -23.83 -8.98
C THR A 98 -2.27 -24.14 -8.63
N PRO A 99 -3.16 -23.13 -8.69
CA PRO A 99 -4.54 -23.30 -8.31
C PRO A 99 -5.28 -24.24 -9.29
N LYS A 100 -6.19 -25.07 -8.77
CA LYS A 100 -7.02 -25.96 -9.59
C LYS A 100 -8.40 -25.36 -9.89
N GLU A 101 -9.02 -24.76 -8.89
CA GLU A 101 -10.40 -24.26 -8.96
C GLU A 101 -10.47 -22.74 -9.03
N LEU A 102 -9.44 -22.06 -8.56
CA LEU A 102 -9.34 -20.60 -8.54
C LEU A 102 -8.62 -20.09 -9.81
N PRO A 103 -9.01 -18.94 -10.33
CA PRO A 103 -8.44 -18.45 -11.60
C PRO A 103 -7.03 -17.88 -11.46
N ASN A 104 -6.61 -17.48 -10.26
CA ASN A 104 -5.48 -16.59 -9.98
C ASN A 104 -4.11 -17.28 -10.12
N ASN A 105 -3.88 -17.98 -11.24
CA ASN A 105 -2.56 -18.43 -11.66
C ASN A 105 -1.78 -17.27 -12.35
N LEU A 106 -0.54 -17.50 -12.70
CA LEU A 106 0.33 -16.47 -13.30
C LEU A 106 -0.26 -15.91 -14.62
N GLU A 107 -0.74 -16.75 -15.50
CA GLU A 107 -1.27 -16.34 -16.81
C GLU A 107 -2.49 -15.42 -16.65
N TYR A 108 -3.46 -15.83 -15.86
CA TYR A 108 -4.65 -15.06 -15.55
C TYR A 108 -4.30 -13.71 -14.89
N THR A 109 -3.41 -13.73 -13.90
CA THR A 109 -3.04 -12.52 -13.16
C THR A 109 -2.28 -11.53 -14.02
N VAL A 110 -1.38 -11.99 -14.90
CA VAL A 110 -0.69 -11.14 -15.89
C VAL A 110 -1.66 -10.57 -16.91
N ALA A 111 -2.65 -11.34 -17.38
CA ALA A 111 -3.65 -10.86 -18.34
C ALA A 111 -4.50 -9.73 -17.73
N LEU A 112 -4.97 -9.90 -16.49
CA LEU A 112 -5.75 -8.88 -15.78
C LEU A 112 -4.89 -7.64 -15.46
N ALA A 113 -3.62 -7.83 -15.06
CA ALA A 113 -2.68 -6.74 -14.84
C ALA A 113 -2.45 -5.91 -16.14
N LYS A 114 -2.34 -6.55 -17.29
CA LYS A 114 -2.23 -5.87 -18.60
C LYS A 114 -3.45 -5.01 -18.89
N ALA A 115 -4.65 -5.53 -18.64
CA ALA A 115 -5.88 -4.78 -18.83
C ALA A 115 -5.93 -3.55 -17.93
N ALA A 116 -5.59 -3.72 -16.65
CA ALA A 116 -5.57 -2.63 -15.67
C ALA A 116 -4.49 -1.57 -15.96
N LYS A 117 -3.28 -1.98 -16.30
CA LYS A 117 -2.19 -1.04 -16.65
C LYS A 117 -2.52 -0.19 -17.87
N LYS A 118 -3.26 -0.72 -18.87
CA LYS A 118 -3.74 0.07 -20.03
C LYS A 118 -4.66 1.22 -19.61
N LEU A 119 -5.40 1.07 -18.52
CA LEU A 119 -6.25 2.10 -17.94
C LEU A 119 -5.48 3.00 -16.93
N GLY A 120 -4.17 2.78 -16.76
CA GLY A 120 -3.33 3.57 -15.87
C GLY A 120 -3.52 3.25 -14.39
N PHE A 121 -3.91 2.02 -14.04
CA PHE A 121 -3.87 1.56 -12.65
C PHE A 121 -2.44 1.21 -12.23
N HIS A 122 -2.15 1.47 -10.96
CA HIS A 122 -1.04 0.86 -10.25
C HIS A 122 -1.42 -0.54 -9.79
N LEU A 123 -0.41 -1.40 -9.58
CA LEU A 123 -0.59 -2.80 -9.22
C LEU A 123 0.07 -3.15 -7.88
N LEU A 124 -0.71 -3.67 -6.94
CA LEU A 124 -0.26 -4.43 -5.78
C LEU A 124 -0.42 -5.92 -6.08
N LEU A 125 0.69 -6.66 -6.18
CA LEU A 125 0.68 -8.11 -6.35
C LEU A 125 0.76 -8.80 -4.99
N ASP A 126 -0.20 -9.67 -4.72
CA ASP A 126 -0.34 -10.40 -3.47
C ASP A 126 0.03 -11.88 -3.62
N TYR A 127 1.16 -12.29 -3.07
CA TYR A 127 1.58 -13.69 -3.06
C TYR A 127 0.94 -14.47 -1.93
N HIS A 128 0.14 -15.47 -2.25
CA HIS A 128 -0.36 -16.43 -1.26
C HIS A 128 0.62 -17.55 -0.96
N TYR A 129 1.59 -17.84 -1.84
CA TYR A 129 2.51 -18.99 -1.74
C TYR A 129 1.81 -20.31 -1.42
N SER A 130 0.66 -20.50 -2.00
CA SER A 130 -0.21 -21.66 -1.82
C SER A 130 -0.97 -21.94 -3.13
N ASP A 131 -1.53 -23.14 -3.28
CA ASP A 131 -2.42 -23.46 -4.40
C ASP A 131 -3.86 -22.98 -4.13
N THR A 132 -4.14 -22.49 -2.92
CA THR A 132 -5.44 -22.02 -2.47
C THR A 132 -5.29 -20.83 -1.52
N TRP A 133 -6.38 -20.43 -0.90
CA TRP A 133 -6.40 -19.34 0.08
C TRP A 133 -5.38 -19.55 1.19
N ALA A 134 -4.54 -18.54 1.42
CA ALA A 134 -3.71 -18.37 2.60
C ALA A 134 -4.32 -17.26 3.46
N ASP A 135 -4.61 -17.58 4.71
CA ASP A 135 -5.21 -16.67 5.70
C ASP A 135 -4.71 -17.05 7.11
N PRO A 136 -5.08 -16.31 8.18
CA PRO A 136 -4.58 -16.60 9.52
C PRO A 136 -4.89 -18.01 10.05
N GLY A 137 -5.87 -18.70 9.48
CA GLY A 137 -6.27 -20.07 9.85
C GLY A 137 -5.61 -21.16 9.00
N ARG A 138 -5.01 -20.80 7.86
CA ARG A 138 -4.43 -21.75 6.92
C ARG A 138 -3.37 -21.11 6.03
N GLN A 139 -2.21 -21.73 6.00
CA GLN A 139 -1.04 -21.30 5.23
C GLN A 139 -0.39 -22.54 4.60
N PHE A 140 -1.20 -23.27 3.80
CA PHE A 140 -0.78 -24.55 3.25
C PHE A 140 0.33 -24.38 2.20
N LEU A 141 1.27 -25.35 2.21
CA LEU A 141 2.25 -25.48 1.14
C LEU A 141 1.55 -25.71 -0.21
N PRO A 142 2.10 -25.17 -1.30
CA PRO A 142 1.79 -25.68 -2.63
C PRO A 142 2.09 -27.17 -2.70
N ARG A 143 1.27 -27.94 -3.38
CA ARG A 143 1.49 -29.39 -3.54
C ARG A 143 2.87 -29.72 -4.13
N ALA A 144 3.36 -28.85 -5.02
CA ALA A 144 4.69 -29.01 -5.62
C ALA A 144 5.84 -28.88 -4.61
N TRP A 145 5.60 -28.33 -3.41
CA TRP A 145 6.60 -28.09 -2.37
C TRP A 145 6.44 -29.03 -1.16
N GLU A 146 5.47 -29.92 -1.18
CA GLU A 146 5.29 -30.92 -0.13
C GLU A 146 6.53 -31.83 0.02
N GLY A 147 6.94 -32.09 1.24
CA GLY A 147 8.12 -32.91 1.56
C GLY A 147 9.47 -32.23 1.39
N MET A 148 9.51 -30.96 0.99
CA MET A 148 10.75 -30.17 0.93
C MET A 148 11.28 -29.87 2.33
N SER A 149 12.60 -29.92 2.50
CA SER A 149 13.29 -29.41 3.68
C SER A 149 13.21 -27.87 3.72
N HIS A 150 13.46 -27.25 4.89
CA HIS A 150 13.49 -25.78 5.02
C HIS A 150 14.39 -25.13 3.96
N ALA A 151 15.60 -25.58 3.77
CA ALA A 151 16.52 -25.02 2.77
C ALA A 151 15.99 -25.14 1.33
N GLN A 152 15.25 -26.20 1.03
CA GLN A 152 14.59 -26.36 -0.28
C GLN A 152 13.40 -25.41 -0.41
N LEU A 153 12.62 -25.18 0.65
CA LEU A 153 11.51 -24.24 0.65
C LEU A 153 12.00 -22.78 0.47
N VAL A 154 13.06 -22.38 1.19
CA VAL A 154 13.69 -21.07 1.01
C VAL A 154 14.11 -20.86 -0.45
N LYS A 155 14.75 -21.86 -1.06
CA LYS A 155 15.11 -21.80 -2.48
C LYS A 155 13.89 -21.76 -3.38
N ALA A 156 12.86 -22.55 -3.11
CA ALA A 156 11.63 -22.61 -3.90
C ALA A 156 10.88 -21.26 -3.87
N VAL A 157 10.74 -20.61 -2.71
CA VAL A 157 10.15 -19.28 -2.56
C VAL A 157 10.94 -18.25 -3.38
N PHE A 158 12.27 -18.24 -3.25
CA PHE A 158 13.13 -17.34 -4.03
C PHE A 158 12.93 -17.53 -5.54
N GLU A 159 13.08 -18.76 -6.03
CA GLU A 159 13.02 -19.03 -7.49
C GLU A 159 11.61 -18.76 -8.06
N TYR A 160 10.55 -19.16 -7.35
CA TYR A 160 9.18 -18.90 -7.77
C TYR A 160 8.90 -17.39 -7.85
N THR A 161 9.27 -16.64 -6.82
CA THR A 161 9.06 -15.18 -6.79
C THR A 161 9.86 -14.50 -7.89
N LYS A 162 11.14 -14.87 -8.08
CA LYS A 162 11.98 -14.35 -9.15
C LYS A 162 11.38 -14.61 -10.53
N GLN A 163 10.95 -15.85 -10.80
CA GLN A 163 10.38 -16.24 -12.09
C GLN A 163 9.07 -15.48 -12.39
N THR A 164 8.18 -15.38 -11.40
CA THR A 164 6.90 -14.70 -11.58
C THR A 164 7.08 -13.19 -11.75
N ILE A 165 7.94 -12.53 -10.96
CA ILE A 165 8.26 -11.10 -11.13
C ILE A 165 8.91 -10.85 -12.50
N SER A 166 9.82 -11.72 -12.95
CA SER A 166 10.39 -11.64 -14.31
C SER A 166 9.31 -11.72 -15.39
N ALA A 167 8.33 -12.61 -15.24
CA ALA A 167 7.22 -12.73 -16.17
C ALA A 167 6.35 -11.46 -16.21
N PHE A 168 6.04 -10.84 -15.06
CA PHE A 168 5.35 -9.54 -15.01
C PHE A 168 6.17 -8.44 -15.69
N ARG A 169 7.49 -8.38 -15.44
CA ARG A 169 8.40 -7.41 -16.09
C ARG A 169 8.43 -7.60 -17.60
N GLU A 170 8.62 -8.82 -18.07
CA GLU A 170 8.66 -9.15 -19.50
C GLU A 170 7.34 -8.88 -20.22
N ALA A 171 6.25 -9.02 -19.49
CA ALA A 171 4.91 -8.65 -19.94
C ALA A 171 4.65 -7.13 -19.97
N GLY A 172 5.59 -6.29 -19.47
CA GLY A 172 5.46 -4.83 -19.40
C GLY A 172 4.52 -4.35 -18.30
N VAL A 173 4.26 -5.18 -17.28
CA VAL A 173 3.30 -4.89 -16.19
C VAL A 173 3.89 -5.18 -14.81
N LEU A 174 5.17 -4.83 -14.63
CA LEU A 174 5.82 -4.97 -13.33
C LEU A 174 4.95 -4.34 -12.23
N PRO A 175 4.70 -5.04 -11.10
CA PRO A 175 3.98 -4.48 -9.97
C PRO A 175 4.66 -3.21 -9.43
N ASP A 176 3.87 -2.26 -8.92
CA ASP A 176 4.38 -1.09 -8.19
C ASP A 176 4.66 -1.45 -6.72
N MET A 177 3.95 -2.45 -6.21
CA MET A 177 4.09 -2.99 -4.86
C MET A 177 3.88 -4.51 -4.86
N VAL A 178 4.60 -5.21 -4.00
CA VAL A 178 4.49 -6.66 -3.82
C VAL A 178 4.26 -6.99 -2.35
N GLN A 179 3.22 -7.74 -2.09
CA GLN A 179 2.91 -8.32 -0.79
C GLN A 179 3.52 -9.71 -0.71
N VAL A 180 4.47 -9.90 0.22
CA VAL A 180 5.19 -11.16 0.42
C VAL A 180 4.48 -11.98 1.49
N GLY A 181 3.60 -12.85 1.05
CA GLY A 181 2.65 -13.60 1.88
C GLY A 181 1.38 -12.82 2.21
N ASN A 182 0.26 -13.51 2.41
CA ASN A 182 -1.02 -12.93 2.77
C ASN A 182 -1.39 -13.26 4.22
N GLU A 183 -1.76 -12.21 5.01
CA GLU A 183 -2.20 -12.30 6.41
C GLU A 183 -1.32 -13.21 7.28
N VAL A 184 -0.01 -12.96 7.24
CA VAL A 184 1.03 -13.83 7.79
C VAL A 184 1.22 -13.75 9.32
N ILE A 185 0.23 -13.29 10.07
CA ILE A 185 0.31 -13.19 11.54
C ILE A 185 0.70 -14.52 12.20
N ASN A 186 0.24 -15.64 11.66
CA ASN A 186 0.57 -16.98 12.10
C ASN A 186 1.63 -17.67 11.23
N GLY A 187 2.42 -16.87 10.47
CA GLY A 187 3.45 -17.36 9.56
C GLY A 187 2.93 -17.71 8.18
N MET A 188 3.74 -18.42 7.40
CA MET A 188 3.41 -18.90 6.05
C MET A 188 4.00 -20.29 5.80
N LEU A 189 3.51 -21.00 4.77
CA LEU A 189 4.07 -22.31 4.33
C LEU A 189 4.14 -23.33 5.48
N TRP A 190 3.01 -23.56 6.16
CA TRP A 190 2.96 -24.48 7.29
C TRP A 190 3.25 -25.94 6.89
N PRO A 191 3.94 -26.73 7.79
CA PRO A 191 4.32 -26.36 9.16
C PRO A 191 5.64 -25.57 9.27
N ASP A 192 6.42 -25.41 8.20
CA ASP A 192 7.81 -24.94 8.23
C ASP A 192 7.93 -23.52 8.81
N GLY A 193 7.21 -22.54 8.27
CA GLY A 193 7.20 -21.15 8.76
C GLY A 193 6.06 -20.83 9.71
N ARG A 194 5.52 -21.82 10.45
CA ARG A 194 4.37 -21.62 11.35
C ARG A 194 4.77 -20.88 12.63
N LEU A 195 4.12 -19.76 12.90
CA LEU A 195 4.31 -18.97 14.11
C LEU A 195 3.34 -19.41 15.24
N PRO A 196 3.72 -19.20 16.52
CA PRO A 196 4.94 -18.51 16.99
C PRO A 196 6.18 -19.41 17.09
N GLY A 197 6.12 -20.68 16.75
CA GLY A 197 7.19 -21.66 17.00
C GLY A 197 8.41 -21.50 16.11
N ASN A 198 8.26 -21.09 14.85
CA ASN A 198 9.29 -21.16 13.82
C ASN A 198 9.67 -19.79 13.25
N TRP A 199 10.02 -18.82 14.11
CA TRP A 199 10.36 -17.47 13.68
C TRP A 199 11.59 -17.42 12.76
N ASP A 200 12.61 -18.25 13.01
CA ASP A 200 13.81 -18.31 12.16
C ASP A 200 13.41 -18.71 10.73
N ASN A 201 12.70 -19.83 10.60
CA ASN A 201 12.23 -20.33 9.31
C ASN A 201 11.32 -19.31 8.61
N PHE A 202 10.37 -18.73 9.34
CA PHE A 202 9.47 -17.71 8.77
C PHE A 202 10.23 -16.50 8.22
N ALA A 203 11.18 -15.98 8.99
CA ALA A 203 12.00 -14.85 8.56
C ALA A 203 12.84 -15.17 7.32
N ASP A 204 13.39 -16.38 7.23
CA ASP A 204 14.16 -16.83 6.07
C ASP A 204 13.27 -16.95 4.82
N LEU A 205 12.05 -17.48 4.96
CA LEU A 205 11.08 -17.56 3.86
C LEU A 205 10.69 -16.17 3.36
N VAL A 206 10.39 -15.23 4.27
CA VAL A 206 10.05 -13.84 3.89
C VAL A 206 11.22 -13.17 3.18
N LYS A 207 12.44 -13.29 3.72
CA LYS A 207 13.66 -12.76 3.07
C LYS A 207 13.88 -13.36 1.69
N ALA A 208 13.62 -14.66 1.52
CA ALA A 208 13.72 -15.34 0.22
C ALA A 208 12.72 -14.75 -0.79
N GLY A 209 11.47 -14.49 -0.36
CA GLY A 209 10.48 -13.82 -1.19
C GLY A 209 10.94 -12.42 -1.62
N ILE A 210 11.43 -11.61 -0.68
CA ILE A 210 11.97 -10.27 -0.97
C ILE A 210 13.15 -10.34 -1.95
N ALA A 211 14.10 -11.22 -1.70
CA ALA A 211 15.25 -11.44 -2.60
C ALA A 211 14.81 -11.91 -4.00
N GLY A 212 13.76 -12.72 -4.08
CA GLY A 212 13.14 -13.13 -5.34
C GLY A 212 12.54 -11.94 -6.10
N VAL A 213 11.87 -11.01 -5.41
CA VAL A 213 11.39 -9.77 -6.02
C VAL A 213 12.56 -8.96 -6.59
N GLU A 214 13.60 -8.71 -5.80
CA GLU A 214 14.78 -7.97 -6.23
C GLU A 214 15.45 -8.61 -7.44
N ALA A 215 15.65 -9.92 -7.42
CA ALA A 215 16.26 -10.65 -8.53
C ALA A 215 15.39 -10.68 -9.80
N GLY A 216 14.06 -10.69 -9.66
CA GLY A 216 13.12 -10.71 -10.77
C GLY A 216 12.98 -9.37 -11.48
N THR A 217 13.27 -8.24 -10.80
CA THR A 217 13.22 -6.90 -11.39
C THR A 217 14.43 -6.59 -12.29
N ALA A 218 15.53 -7.32 -12.15
CA ALA A 218 16.78 -7.07 -12.86
C ALA A 218 17.28 -5.61 -12.67
N ASP A 219 17.47 -4.86 -13.76
CA ASP A 219 18.08 -3.51 -13.75
C ASP A 219 17.08 -2.37 -13.49
N VAL A 220 15.80 -2.67 -13.22
CA VAL A 220 14.81 -1.64 -12.90
C VAL A 220 14.60 -1.53 -11.38
N PRO A 221 14.15 -0.36 -10.87
CA PRO A 221 13.83 -0.23 -9.46
C PRO A 221 12.83 -1.29 -8.98
N ARG A 222 13.11 -1.93 -7.85
CA ARG A 222 12.22 -2.94 -7.32
C ARG A 222 10.87 -2.33 -6.87
N PRO A 223 9.79 -3.09 -6.95
CA PRO A 223 8.54 -2.76 -6.30
C PRO A 223 8.73 -2.51 -4.80
N ARG A 224 7.84 -1.72 -4.20
CA ARG A 224 7.78 -1.61 -2.74
C ARG A 224 7.36 -2.95 -2.15
N ILE A 225 7.93 -3.31 -1.02
CA ILE A 225 7.62 -4.56 -0.31
C ILE A 225 6.63 -4.28 0.82
N MET A 226 5.51 -4.98 0.80
CA MET A 226 4.50 -4.97 1.87
C MET A 226 4.56 -6.28 2.66
N ILE A 227 4.48 -6.16 3.99
CA ILE A 227 4.16 -7.28 4.88
C ILE A 227 2.76 -7.06 5.43
N HIS A 228 1.90 -8.05 5.24
CA HIS A 228 0.47 -7.96 5.49
C HIS A 228 0.02 -8.91 6.62
N ILE A 229 -0.67 -8.35 7.62
CA ILE A 229 -1.30 -9.09 8.72
C ILE A 229 -2.75 -8.65 8.93
N ASP A 230 -3.53 -9.48 9.62
CA ASP A 230 -4.96 -9.28 9.89
C ASP A 230 -5.20 -8.69 11.30
N ARG A 231 -4.55 -7.59 11.63
CA ARG A 231 -4.58 -6.99 12.99
C ARG A 231 -4.98 -5.52 12.98
N GLY A 232 -5.86 -5.10 12.06
CA GLY A 232 -6.20 -3.69 11.85
C GLY A 232 -6.55 -2.93 13.13
N GLY A 233 -7.35 -3.49 14.02
CA GLY A 233 -7.68 -2.91 15.32
C GLY A 233 -7.00 -3.59 16.53
N ASP A 234 -6.03 -4.49 16.32
CA ASP A 234 -5.29 -5.19 17.37
C ASP A 234 -3.86 -4.64 17.50
N ARG A 235 -3.71 -3.57 18.28
CA ARG A 235 -2.41 -2.96 18.55
C ARG A 235 -1.41 -3.93 19.20
N ALA A 236 -1.86 -4.79 20.12
CA ALA A 236 -0.97 -5.71 20.82
C ALA A 236 -0.43 -6.78 19.88
N GLY A 237 -1.29 -7.38 19.05
CA GLY A 237 -0.89 -8.33 18.04
C GLY A 237 0.01 -7.71 16.97
N THR A 238 -0.31 -6.49 16.52
CA THR A 238 0.52 -5.71 15.59
C THR A 238 1.91 -5.48 16.16
N LYS A 239 1.99 -5.00 17.41
CA LYS A 239 3.27 -4.75 18.09
C LYS A 239 4.11 -6.02 18.22
N TYR A 240 3.51 -7.10 18.72
CA TYR A 240 4.20 -8.38 18.88
C TYR A 240 4.80 -8.86 17.55
N PHE A 241 4.02 -8.83 16.48
CA PHE A 241 4.47 -9.33 15.18
C PHE A 241 5.59 -8.49 14.60
N PHE A 242 5.41 -7.16 14.50
CA PHE A 242 6.40 -6.31 13.83
C PHE A 242 7.66 -6.10 14.67
N ASP A 243 7.59 -6.09 16.01
CA ASP A 243 8.80 -6.08 16.86
C ASP A 243 9.65 -7.33 16.61
N LYS A 244 8.99 -8.51 16.56
CA LYS A 244 9.66 -9.77 16.26
C LYS A 244 10.24 -9.75 14.84
N LEU A 245 9.46 -9.39 13.83
CA LEU A 245 9.91 -9.34 12.44
C LEU A 245 11.13 -8.41 12.28
N ASN A 246 11.10 -7.23 12.92
CA ASN A 246 12.19 -6.26 12.89
C ASN A 246 13.46 -6.80 13.58
N SER A 247 13.33 -7.62 14.63
CA SER A 247 14.48 -8.27 15.30
C SER A 247 15.24 -9.22 14.35
N TYR A 248 14.55 -9.77 13.35
CA TYR A 248 15.14 -10.57 12.27
C TYR A 248 15.70 -9.74 11.10
N ARG A 249 15.63 -8.39 11.20
CA ARG A 249 16.14 -7.47 10.16
C ARG A 249 15.54 -7.75 8.78
N VAL A 250 14.25 -8.04 8.73
CA VAL A 250 13.51 -8.14 7.46
C VAL A 250 13.34 -6.73 6.89
N ASN A 251 13.76 -6.54 5.63
CA ASN A 251 13.69 -5.24 4.96
C ASN A 251 12.38 -5.11 4.16
N TYR A 252 11.40 -4.37 4.69
CA TYR A 252 10.15 -4.07 4.03
C TYR A 252 9.84 -2.57 4.06
N ASP A 253 8.96 -2.10 3.18
CA ASP A 253 8.65 -0.68 2.97
C ASP A 253 7.30 -0.28 3.55
N VAL A 254 6.33 -1.21 3.58
CA VAL A 254 4.92 -0.94 3.89
C VAL A 254 4.37 -1.96 4.86
N ILE A 255 3.61 -1.49 5.84
CA ILE A 255 2.77 -2.33 6.70
C ILE A 255 1.39 -2.44 6.06
N GLY A 256 0.96 -3.65 5.73
CA GLY A 256 -0.40 -3.97 5.30
C GLY A 256 -1.24 -4.48 6.46
N GLN A 257 -2.49 -4.02 6.55
CA GLN A 257 -3.46 -4.48 7.55
C GLN A 257 -4.77 -4.89 6.89
N SER A 258 -5.35 -6.01 7.31
CA SER A 258 -6.78 -6.27 7.07
C SER A 258 -7.61 -5.61 8.16
N TYR A 259 -8.68 -4.94 7.75
CA TYR A 259 -9.66 -4.40 8.67
C TYR A 259 -11.10 -4.77 8.28
N TYR A 260 -11.66 -5.67 9.05
CA TYR A 260 -13.07 -6.08 8.99
C TYR A 260 -13.67 -5.86 10.38
N PRO A 261 -14.67 -4.96 10.56
CA PRO A 261 -15.16 -4.60 11.88
C PRO A 261 -15.75 -5.80 12.66
N TRP A 262 -16.12 -6.84 11.95
CA TRP A 262 -16.67 -8.07 12.57
C TRP A 262 -15.62 -8.87 13.35
N TRP A 263 -14.31 -8.72 13.02
CA TRP A 263 -13.21 -9.51 13.59
C TRP A 263 -12.12 -8.69 14.22
N HIS A 264 -11.87 -7.48 13.70
CA HIS A 264 -10.65 -6.71 14.00
C HIS A 264 -10.89 -5.50 14.92
N GLY A 265 -12.01 -5.47 15.67
CA GLY A 265 -12.30 -4.37 16.59
C GLY A 265 -13.09 -3.21 15.97
N SER A 266 -13.22 -2.14 16.74
CA SER A 266 -13.95 -0.94 16.33
C SER A 266 -13.13 -0.05 15.38
N LEU A 267 -13.79 0.94 14.77
CA LEU A 267 -13.11 1.99 13.99
C LEU A 267 -12.13 2.82 14.86
N ASN A 268 -12.42 2.97 16.15
CA ASN A 268 -11.49 3.62 17.07
C ASN A 268 -10.24 2.76 17.32
N ASP A 269 -10.40 1.44 17.46
CA ASP A 269 -9.26 0.52 17.59
C ASP A 269 -8.38 0.57 16.34
N LEU A 270 -8.99 0.64 15.14
CA LEU A 270 -8.24 0.86 13.89
C LEU A 270 -7.43 2.16 13.95
N ARG A 271 -8.08 3.27 14.35
CA ARG A 271 -7.42 4.59 14.45
C ARG A 271 -6.22 4.55 15.39
N GLU A 272 -6.39 4.01 16.59
CA GLU A 272 -5.32 3.91 17.59
C GLU A 272 -4.15 3.05 17.10
N ASN A 273 -4.45 1.94 16.40
CA ASN A 273 -3.42 1.09 15.83
C ASN A 273 -2.68 1.75 14.66
N MET A 274 -3.38 2.51 13.80
CA MET A 274 -2.78 3.29 12.72
C MET A 274 -1.81 4.35 13.27
N ILE A 275 -2.22 5.08 14.31
CA ILE A 275 -1.37 6.07 14.99
C ILE A 275 -0.13 5.37 15.57
N PHE A 276 -0.34 4.29 16.33
CA PHE A 276 0.75 3.51 16.91
C PHE A 276 1.77 3.05 15.88
N MET A 277 1.32 2.44 14.77
CA MET A 277 2.23 1.97 13.71
C MET A 277 3.04 3.11 13.09
N ALA A 278 2.40 4.26 12.86
CA ALA A 278 3.07 5.43 12.28
C ALA A 278 4.17 5.96 13.20
N GLU A 279 3.89 6.05 14.49
CA GLU A 279 4.82 6.58 15.52
C GLU A 279 5.96 5.60 15.83
N GLU A 280 5.67 4.31 15.92
CA GLU A 280 6.64 3.28 16.34
C GLU A 280 7.54 2.84 15.19
N TYR A 281 6.95 2.49 14.05
CA TYR A 281 7.71 1.86 12.95
C TYR A 281 8.18 2.82 11.88
N LYS A 282 7.62 4.03 11.82
CA LYS A 282 7.98 5.06 10.81
C LYS A 282 7.88 4.54 9.36
N LYS A 283 6.99 3.57 9.12
CA LYS A 283 6.71 2.97 7.82
C LYS A 283 5.42 3.54 7.24
N ASP A 284 5.27 3.44 5.92
CA ASP A 284 3.98 3.66 5.29
C ASP A 284 3.01 2.54 5.65
N ILE A 285 1.73 2.86 5.79
CA ILE A 285 0.70 1.94 6.25
C ILE A 285 -0.45 1.96 5.25
N ILE A 286 -0.90 0.79 4.86
CA ILE A 286 -2.04 0.60 3.96
C ILE A 286 -3.02 -0.37 4.62
N VAL A 287 -4.30 -0.03 4.61
CA VAL A 287 -5.36 -1.00 4.85
C VAL A 287 -5.49 -1.82 3.56
N ALA A 288 -4.77 -2.94 3.52
CA ALA A 288 -4.64 -3.81 2.34
C ALA A 288 -5.92 -4.59 2.04
N GLU A 289 -6.77 -4.76 3.06
CA GLU A 289 -8.10 -5.33 2.92
C GLU A 289 -9.10 -4.64 3.85
N ALA A 290 -10.22 -4.20 3.29
CA ALA A 290 -11.41 -3.80 4.03
C ALA A 290 -12.65 -4.26 3.28
N ALA A 291 -13.71 -4.58 4.00
CA ALA A 291 -15.02 -4.78 3.40
C ALA A 291 -16.14 -4.50 4.42
N TYR A 292 -17.32 -4.22 3.90
CA TYR A 292 -18.53 -4.00 4.67
C TYR A 292 -19.77 -4.47 3.88
N ASN A 293 -20.80 -4.90 4.58
CA ASN A 293 -21.99 -5.43 3.92
C ASN A 293 -22.96 -4.32 3.50
N TRP A 294 -23.44 -4.35 2.26
CA TRP A 294 -24.54 -3.50 1.81
C TRP A 294 -25.95 -4.09 2.11
N ARG A 295 -25.99 -5.31 2.61
CA ARG A 295 -27.18 -5.99 3.16
C ARG A 295 -26.75 -6.96 4.25
N PRO A 296 -27.63 -7.27 5.24
CA PRO A 296 -27.27 -8.17 6.34
C PRO A 296 -26.72 -9.52 5.87
N ALA A 297 -25.68 -10.00 6.56
CA ALA A 297 -25.09 -11.31 6.33
C ALA A 297 -25.00 -12.12 7.62
N GLU A 298 -25.23 -13.44 7.53
CA GLU A 298 -25.31 -14.35 8.69
C GLU A 298 -24.00 -14.44 9.50
N TYR A 299 -22.85 -14.15 8.89
CA TYR A 299 -21.55 -14.21 9.58
C TYR A 299 -21.23 -12.99 10.44
N THR A 300 -22.03 -11.92 10.39
CA THR A 300 -21.82 -10.72 11.17
C THR A 300 -22.32 -10.91 12.61
N LYS A 301 -21.39 -11.18 13.54
CA LYS A 301 -21.71 -11.46 14.95
C LYS A 301 -21.49 -10.28 15.91
N ARG A 302 -20.91 -9.18 15.46
CA ARG A 302 -20.66 -7.97 16.25
C ARG A 302 -21.59 -6.86 15.77
N PRO A 303 -21.92 -5.90 16.64
CA PRO A 303 -22.61 -4.70 16.19
C PRO A 303 -21.84 -4.04 15.06
N ALA A 304 -22.49 -3.84 13.93
CA ALA A 304 -21.93 -3.15 12.80
C ALA A 304 -21.78 -1.64 13.13
N PRO A 305 -20.67 -0.96 12.76
CA PRO A 305 -20.49 0.46 13.05
C PRO A 305 -21.48 1.37 12.31
N PHE A 306 -22.04 0.88 11.20
CA PHE A 306 -23.10 1.52 10.41
C PHE A 306 -24.20 0.52 10.10
N PRO A 307 -25.41 0.94 9.67
CA PRO A 307 -26.41 0.02 9.12
C PRO A 307 -25.83 -0.78 7.95
N GLU A 308 -26.14 -2.06 7.87
CA GLU A 308 -25.77 -2.91 6.71
C GLU A 308 -26.74 -2.62 5.56
N THR A 309 -26.55 -1.49 4.92
CA THR A 309 -27.28 -0.96 3.77
C THR A 309 -26.28 -0.39 2.75
N PRO A 310 -26.71 -0.11 1.52
CA PRO A 310 -25.83 0.55 0.53
C PRO A 310 -25.20 1.85 1.04
N GLU A 311 -25.96 2.67 1.77
CA GLU A 311 -25.51 3.94 2.35
C GLU A 311 -24.52 3.70 3.51
N GLY A 312 -24.81 2.71 4.37
CA GLY A 312 -23.92 2.36 5.47
C GLY A 312 -22.61 1.75 5.00
N GLN A 313 -22.62 0.97 3.90
CA GLN A 313 -21.41 0.50 3.25
C GLN A 313 -20.56 1.66 2.73
N LYS A 314 -21.18 2.67 2.11
CA LYS A 314 -20.51 3.89 1.68
C LYS A 314 -19.90 4.65 2.86
N GLN A 315 -20.67 4.89 3.93
CA GLN A 315 -20.19 5.55 5.15
C GLN A 315 -19.02 4.82 5.79
N PHE A 316 -19.03 3.49 5.77
CA PHE A 316 -17.90 2.69 6.27
C PHE A 316 -16.62 2.95 5.47
N LEU A 317 -16.68 2.92 4.14
CA LEU A 317 -15.51 3.17 3.30
C LEU A 317 -14.99 4.61 3.47
N GLU A 318 -15.89 5.59 3.56
CA GLU A 318 -15.54 7.00 3.83
C GLU A 318 -14.79 7.13 5.17
N GLU A 319 -15.30 6.49 6.23
CA GLU A 319 -14.71 6.56 7.57
C GLU A 319 -13.35 5.84 7.65
N VAL A 320 -13.21 4.65 7.07
CA VAL A 320 -11.92 3.95 7.02
C VAL A 320 -10.88 4.82 6.28
N ASN A 321 -11.26 5.42 5.14
CA ASN A 321 -10.35 6.32 4.42
C ASN A 321 -9.99 7.55 5.25
N ARG A 322 -10.95 8.15 5.98
CA ARG A 322 -10.67 9.27 6.87
C ARG A 322 -9.64 8.91 7.93
N ILE A 323 -9.80 7.76 8.59
CA ILE A 323 -8.84 7.25 9.59
C ILE A 323 -7.44 7.10 8.98
N VAL A 324 -7.35 6.50 7.80
CA VAL A 324 -6.07 6.30 7.12
C VAL A 324 -5.43 7.63 6.72
N GLN A 325 -6.20 8.59 6.18
CA GLN A 325 -5.68 9.91 5.80
C GLN A 325 -5.23 10.75 6.99
N GLU A 326 -5.87 10.60 8.16
CA GLU A 326 -5.53 11.27 9.41
C GLU A 326 -4.33 10.64 10.14
N THR A 327 -3.77 9.54 9.62
CA THR A 327 -2.59 8.88 10.21
C THR A 327 -1.40 9.84 10.25
N PRO A 328 -0.69 9.96 11.41
CA PRO A 328 0.40 10.92 11.60
C PRO A 328 1.48 10.85 10.52
N GLU A 329 2.14 11.97 10.28
CA GLU A 329 3.21 12.15 9.31
C GLU A 329 2.82 11.78 7.87
N GLY A 330 1.51 11.72 7.57
CA GLY A 330 1.00 11.30 6.25
C GLY A 330 1.39 9.86 5.89
N ARG A 331 1.57 8.98 6.89
CA ARG A 331 1.98 7.60 6.69
C ARG A 331 0.85 6.68 6.28
N GLY A 332 -0.40 7.06 6.46
CA GLY A 332 -1.53 6.35 5.90
C GLY A 332 -1.57 6.55 4.38
N LYS A 333 -1.32 5.48 3.62
CA LYS A 333 -1.09 5.56 2.16
C LYS A 333 -2.19 4.95 1.31
N GLY A 334 -3.25 4.44 1.90
CA GLY A 334 -4.37 3.96 1.10
C GLY A 334 -5.21 2.87 1.74
N VAL A 335 -6.27 2.56 1.02
CA VAL A 335 -7.21 1.48 1.36
C VAL A 335 -7.50 0.67 0.11
N PHE A 336 -7.50 -0.65 0.24
CA PHE A 336 -7.99 -1.57 -0.78
C PHE A 336 -9.28 -2.23 -0.29
N TRP A 337 -10.33 -2.14 -1.10
CA TRP A 337 -11.54 -2.91 -0.82
C TRP A 337 -11.37 -4.34 -1.31
N TRP A 338 -11.68 -5.27 -0.43
CA TRP A 338 -11.56 -6.70 -0.76
C TRP A 338 -12.72 -7.17 -1.61
N GLU A 339 -12.44 -7.59 -2.83
CA GLU A 339 -13.35 -8.21 -3.79
C GLU A 339 -14.67 -7.44 -4.01
N PRO A 340 -14.63 -6.19 -4.46
CA PRO A 340 -15.84 -5.42 -4.72
C PRO A 340 -16.68 -5.97 -5.89
N ALA A 341 -16.09 -6.86 -6.73
CA ALA A 341 -16.77 -7.53 -7.84
C ALA A 341 -17.14 -8.98 -7.53
N VAL A 342 -17.12 -9.39 -6.24
CA VAL A 342 -17.45 -10.76 -5.83
C VAL A 342 -18.94 -11.07 -5.95
N GLU A 343 -19.24 -12.31 -6.29
CA GLU A 343 -20.59 -12.86 -6.38
C GLU A 343 -20.84 -13.94 -5.30
N GLY A 344 -22.07 -14.45 -5.27
CA GLY A 344 -22.46 -15.54 -4.38
C GLY A 344 -22.57 -15.15 -2.90
N PRO A 345 -22.19 -16.03 -1.95
CA PRO A 345 -22.39 -15.81 -0.51
C PRO A 345 -21.68 -14.58 0.03
N LEU A 346 -20.57 -14.15 -0.58
CA LEU A 346 -19.82 -12.96 -0.21
C LEU A 346 -20.27 -11.70 -0.96
N GLY A 347 -21.25 -11.81 -1.85
CA GLY A 347 -21.77 -10.69 -2.64
C GLY A 347 -22.31 -9.52 -1.82
N SER A 348 -22.65 -9.75 -0.53
CA SER A 348 -23.03 -8.67 0.40
C SER A 348 -21.92 -7.65 0.63
N ARG A 349 -20.65 -7.98 0.33
CA ARG A 349 -19.49 -7.08 0.41
C ARG A 349 -19.18 -6.37 -0.91
N GLY A 350 -19.83 -6.81 -2.00
CA GLY A 350 -19.60 -6.27 -3.34
C GLY A 350 -20.04 -4.82 -3.49
N PHE A 351 -19.60 -4.21 -4.56
CA PHE A 351 -20.01 -2.87 -4.99
C PHE A 351 -21.14 -2.89 -6.03
N PHE A 352 -21.62 -4.09 -6.32
CA PHE A 352 -22.69 -4.28 -7.30
C PHE A 352 -23.79 -5.13 -6.69
N ASP A 353 -25.03 -4.78 -7.02
CA ASP A 353 -26.19 -5.62 -6.66
C ASP A 353 -26.23 -6.92 -7.48
N GLU A 354 -27.19 -7.77 -7.20
CA GLU A 354 -27.36 -9.06 -7.91
C GLU A 354 -27.58 -8.88 -9.42
N LYS A 355 -28.10 -7.71 -9.85
CA LYS A 355 -28.32 -7.36 -11.26
C LYS A 355 -27.12 -6.70 -11.91
N GLY A 356 -26.03 -6.55 -11.16
CA GLY A 356 -24.79 -5.92 -11.61
C GLY A 356 -24.80 -4.39 -11.58
N ASN A 357 -25.80 -3.73 -11.00
CA ASN A 357 -25.82 -2.26 -10.87
C ASN A 357 -24.87 -1.83 -9.77
N ALA A 358 -24.08 -0.79 -10.04
CA ALA A 358 -23.19 -0.18 -9.07
C ALA A 358 -23.97 0.40 -7.87
N LEU A 359 -23.47 0.14 -6.68
CA LEU A 359 -24.01 0.65 -5.41
C LEU A 359 -23.38 2.01 -5.06
N PRO A 360 -24.00 2.82 -4.18
CA PRO A 360 -23.50 4.15 -3.80
C PRO A 360 -22.06 4.19 -3.32
N VAL A 361 -21.53 3.11 -2.78
CA VAL A 361 -20.14 3.02 -2.30
C VAL A 361 -19.10 3.28 -3.40
N ILE A 362 -19.41 2.99 -4.67
CA ILE A 362 -18.51 3.22 -5.80
C ILE A 362 -18.12 4.70 -5.93
N THR A 363 -19.02 5.61 -5.54
CA THR A 363 -18.89 7.08 -5.72
C THR A 363 -18.03 7.77 -4.66
N VAL A 364 -17.50 7.04 -3.67
CA VAL A 364 -16.72 7.63 -2.57
C VAL A 364 -15.53 8.44 -3.08
N PHE A 365 -14.98 8.05 -4.21
CA PHE A 365 -13.77 8.66 -4.77
C PHE A 365 -14.00 9.49 -6.03
N ASP A 366 -15.24 9.77 -6.42
CA ASP A 366 -15.57 10.56 -7.63
C ASP A 366 -14.82 11.89 -7.71
N LYS A 367 -14.58 12.54 -6.56
CA LYS A 367 -13.79 13.78 -6.50
C LYS A 367 -12.34 13.64 -6.99
N PHE A 368 -11.84 12.42 -7.11
CA PHE A 368 -10.51 12.10 -7.62
C PHE A 368 -10.56 11.55 -9.06
N ALA A 369 -11.75 11.29 -9.60
CA ALA A 369 -11.91 10.90 -11.00
C ALA A 369 -11.36 12.04 -11.89
N ARG A 370 -10.47 11.69 -12.81
CA ARG A 370 -9.99 12.62 -13.85
C ARG A 370 -10.85 12.39 -15.07
N TYR A 371 -11.60 13.40 -15.43
CA TYR A 371 -12.35 13.42 -16.69
C TYR A 371 -11.42 13.69 -17.88
#